data_c37d1f174d6ea51aa3a2ca38edab604d
#
_entry.id   c37d1f174d6ea51aa3a2ca38edab604d
#
_cell.length_a   1.000
_cell.length_b   1.000
_cell.length_c   1.000
_cell.angle_alpha   90.00
_cell.angle_beta   90.00
_cell.angle_gamma   90.00
#
_symmetry.space_group_name_H-M   'P 1'
#
loop_
_entity.id
_entity.type
_entity.pdbx_description
1 polymer ?
#
loop_
_entity_poly.entity_id
_entity_poly.type
_entity_poly.pdbx_seq_one_letter_code
_entity_poly.pdbx_strand_id
1 'polypeptide(L)'
;MLAWLRDLTSRERRTMLACWGGWTLDGFDQQLYSYVVPTVIAVWGMSTGAAGTIGTVTVVTSSFGGWFAGALADRFGRVRMLQIAILWYSVFTFLCGFAQNFEQLFILRGLHGLGFGGEWATGAVLMGEVIRDKYRGRGVGFVQTGAAVGPGLAALVYAGLYAVLPEAIAWRALFWVGILPGLFVLWIRRSIPESEAFEGRGAGTAKPGIGQLLSAFRGPYLWLTIKVSLMVMGAQGGVWAVGFWMPTYLRTVRHLSASHTGLYVAVLALGSLIGFLCGAYFADAIGRKATFMTSAVASIVMVLVYLYVPVGNTGLLFLGIPLNTAILMKFAPMGPFMTELYPTAIRGTGQGFCYNAGRAVGSVFMTAIGFATVVMPLGTAIALFSTLAHGLMVVMLLLLPETRGRTIASLETDAPGAASSRSAVGSS
;
A
#
# COMPACT_ATOMS: atom_id res chain seq x y z
N MET A 1 7.97 9.71 23.98
CA MET A 1 7.48 8.70 23.03
C MET A 1 8.59 7.87 22.34
N LEU A 2 9.76 8.41 22.05
CA LEU A 2 10.83 7.70 21.32
C LEU A 2 11.91 7.05 22.21
N ALA A 3 11.75 7.06 23.53
CA ALA A 3 12.73 6.50 24.47
C ALA A 3 13.06 5.00 24.21
N TRP A 4 12.07 4.22 23.74
CA TRP A 4 12.23 2.81 23.40
C TRP A 4 13.27 2.54 22.29
N LEU A 5 13.53 3.52 21.40
CA LEU A 5 14.56 3.40 20.36
C LEU A 5 15.97 3.27 20.93
N ARG A 6 16.19 3.81 22.14
CA ARG A 6 17.49 3.73 22.84
C ARG A 6 17.72 2.33 23.40
N ASP A 7 16.63 1.59 23.70
CA ASP A 7 16.69 0.24 24.25
C ASP A 7 16.89 -0.84 23.19
N LEU A 8 16.81 -0.48 21.89
CA LEU A 8 17.00 -1.44 20.80
C LEU A 8 18.46 -1.85 20.69
N THR A 9 18.67 -3.15 20.47
CA THR A 9 19.98 -3.70 20.11
C THR A 9 20.45 -3.15 18.76
N SER A 10 21.74 -3.19 18.49
CA SER A 10 22.29 -2.77 17.20
C SER A 10 21.67 -3.55 16.02
N ARG A 11 21.34 -4.84 16.20
CA ARG A 11 20.69 -5.69 15.21
C ARG A 11 19.25 -5.21 14.95
N GLU A 12 18.45 -5.07 16.01
CA GLU A 12 17.06 -4.59 15.90
C GLU A 12 16.99 -3.22 15.20
N ARG A 13 17.86 -2.29 15.59
CA ARG A 13 17.91 -0.94 15.02
C ARG A 13 18.29 -0.95 13.54
N ARG A 14 19.31 -1.74 13.14
CA ARG A 14 19.72 -1.87 11.73
C ARG A 14 18.61 -2.49 10.89
N THR A 15 17.99 -3.57 11.38
CA THR A 15 16.86 -4.21 10.67
C THR A 15 15.67 -3.26 10.54
N MET A 16 15.33 -2.52 11.61
CA MET A 16 14.25 -1.54 11.58
C MET A 16 14.53 -0.41 10.57
N LEU A 17 15.75 0.12 10.51
CA LEU A 17 16.15 1.14 9.55
C LEU A 17 16.12 0.61 8.12
N ALA A 18 16.50 -0.65 7.90
CA ALA A 18 16.45 -1.27 6.59
C ALA A 18 15.01 -1.48 6.11
N CYS A 19 14.14 -2.02 6.95
CA CYS A 19 12.74 -2.20 6.61
C CYS A 19 12.03 -0.85 6.43
N TRP A 20 12.32 0.16 7.27
CA TRP A 20 11.78 1.50 7.14
C TRP A 20 12.30 2.20 5.88
N GLY A 21 13.60 2.12 5.61
CA GLY A 21 14.21 2.70 4.44
C GLY A 21 13.73 2.06 3.16
N GLY A 22 13.63 0.72 3.11
CA GLY A 22 13.05 -0.01 2.01
C GLY A 22 11.61 0.46 1.76
N TRP A 23 10.76 0.44 2.78
CA TRP A 23 9.37 0.88 2.68
C TRP A 23 9.21 2.35 2.27
N THR A 24 10.15 3.22 2.69
CA THR A 24 10.20 4.62 2.23
C THR A 24 10.54 4.71 0.75
N LEU A 25 11.54 3.95 0.29
CA LEU A 25 11.97 3.93 -1.09
C LEU A 25 10.94 3.28 -2.01
N ASP A 26 10.20 2.29 -1.50
CA ASP A 26 9.04 1.68 -2.15
C ASP A 26 7.92 2.72 -2.38
N GLY A 27 7.53 3.44 -1.32
CA GLY A 27 6.55 4.51 -1.43
C GLY A 27 7.01 5.66 -2.34
N PHE A 28 8.32 5.97 -2.35
CA PHE A 28 8.93 6.92 -3.28
C PHE A 28 8.72 6.47 -4.72
N ASP A 29 9.14 5.27 -5.05
CA ASP A 29 9.11 4.75 -6.41
C ASP A 29 7.68 4.58 -6.95
N GLN A 30 6.75 4.14 -6.11
CA GLN A 30 5.35 3.95 -6.47
C GLN A 30 4.70 5.23 -6.99
N GLN A 31 5.08 6.39 -6.45
CA GLN A 31 4.49 7.67 -6.80
C GLN A 31 5.10 8.33 -8.04
N LEU A 32 6.30 7.91 -8.46
CA LEU A 32 7.00 8.54 -9.58
C LEU A 32 6.14 8.61 -10.84
N TYR A 33 5.43 7.51 -11.16
CA TYR A 33 4.60 7.48 -12.36
C TYR A 33 3.43 8.48 -12.29
N SER A 34 2.75 8.59 -11.16
CA SER A 34 1.63 9.53 -11.03
C SER A 34 2.05 10.99 -11.24
N TYR A 35 3.29 11.34 -10.88
CA TYR A 35 3.83 12.69 -11.06
C TYR A 35 4.17 13.00 -12.53
N VAL A 36 4.58 12.00 -13.29
CA VAL A 36 4.93 12.20 -14.71
C VAL A 36 3.74 12.04 -15.65
N VAL A 37 2.62 11.49 -15.19
CA VAL A 37 1.41 11.27 -16.02
C VAL A 37 1.01 12.49 -16.84
N PRO A 38 0.87 13.71 -16.27
CA PRO A 38 0.48 14.87 -17.07
C PRO A 38 1.49 15.22 -18.17
N THR A 39 2.79 15.06 -17.89
CA THR A 39 3.85 15.32 -18.87
C THR A 39 3.86 14.26 -19.97
N VAL A 40 3.73 12.97 -19.64
CA VAL A 40 3.72 11.88 -20.62
C VAL A 40 2.49 11.95 -21.51
N ILE A 41 1.32 12.29 -20.95
CA ILE A 41 0.10 12.56 -21.75
C ILE A 41 0.38 13.67 -22.77
N ALA A 42 1.00 14.78 -22.35
CA ALA A 42 1.29 15.90 -23.24
C ALA A 42 2.35 15.57 -24.31
N VAL A 43 3.42 14.87 -23.94
CA VAL A 43 4.56 14.56 -24.84
C VAL A 43 4.17 13.50 -25.90
N TRP A 44 3.39 12.49 -25.53
CA TRP A 44 3.02 11.39 -26.43
C TRP A 44 1.61 11.51 -27.02
N GLY A 45 0.83 12.54 -26.67
CA GLY A 45 -0.56 12.67 -27.07
C GLY A 45 -1.44 11.51 -26.59
N MET A 46 -1.06 10.90 -25.48
CA MET A 46 -1.70 9.71 -24.93
C MET A 46 -3.03 10.06 -24.26
N SER A 47 -4.03 9.18 -24.37
CA SER A 47 -5.29 9.38 -23.65
C SER A 47 -5.10 9.18 -22.13
N THR A 48 -5.93 9.84 -21.34
CA THR A 48 -5.98 9.65 -19.88
C THR A 48 -6.32 8.19 -19.51
N GLY A 49 -7.16 7.53 -20.31
CA GLY A 49 -7.46 6.10 -20.15
C GLY A 49 -6.21 5.23 -20.27
N ALA A 50 -5.39 5.46 -21.31
CA ALA A 50 -4.12 4.75 -21.48
C ALA A 50 -3.16 5.01 -20.30
N ALA A 51 -3.07 6.27 -19.83
CA ALA A 51 -2.25 6.60 -18.67
C ALA A 51 -2.71 5.86 -17.39
N GLY A 52 -4.02 5.81 -17.15
CA GLY A 52 -4.59 5.03 -16.03
C GLY A 52 -4.29 3.53 -16.14
N THR A 53 -4.30 2.98 -17.36
CA THR A 53 -4.02 1.55 -17.61
C THR A 53 -2.59 1.17 -17.24
N ILE A 54 -1.59 2.04 -17.50
CA ILE A 54 -0.20 1.83 -17.05
C ILE A 54 -0.14 1.79 -15.52
N GLY A 55 -0.84 2.68 -14.81
CA GLY A 55 -0.93 2.64 -13.35
C GLY A 55 -1.55 1.33 -12.84
N THR A 56 -2.66 0.93 -13.45
CA THR A 56 -3.39 -0.29 -13.09
C THR A 56 -2.53 -1.54 -13.30
N VAL A 57 -1.88 -1.71 -14.46
CA VAL A 57 -1.03 -2.90 -14.72
C VAL A 57 0.08 -3.02 -13.68
N THR A 58 0.69 -1.92 -13.28
CA THR A 58 1.74 -1.91 -12.25
C THR A 58 1.22 -2.50 -10.93
N VAL A 59 0.05 -2.08 -10.46
CA VAL A 59 -0.52 -2.54 -9.20
C VAL A 59 -1.04 -3.98 -9.30
N VAL A 60 -1.65 -4.35 -10.42
CA VAL A 60 -2.10 -5.72 -10.68
C VAL A 60 -0.92 -6.69 -10.65
N THR A 61 0.13 -6.41 -11.41
CA THR A 61 1.33 -7.26 -11.43
C THR A 61 2.04 -7.28 -10.07
N SER A 62 2.00 -6.18 -9.31
CA SER A 62 2.57 -6.17 -7.96
C SER A 62 1.81 -7.07 -6.98
N SER A 63 0.53 -7.24 -7.17
CA SER A 63 -0.26 -8.18 -6.35
C SER A 63 0.16 -9.63 -6.62
N PHE A 64 0.41 -10.00 -7.87
CA PHE A 64 1.01 -11.30 -8.21
C PHE A 64 2.43 -11.43 -7.66
N GLY A 65 3.26 -10.39 -7.83
CA GLY A 65 4.61 -10.34 -7.28
C GLY A 65 4.64 -10.59 -5.77
N GLY A 66 3.71 -10.00 -5.02
CA GLY A 66 3.58 -10.21 -3.58
C GLY A 66 3.26 -11.66 -3.19
N TRP A 67 2.40 -12.34 -3.94
CA TRP A 67 2.11 -13.75 -3.70
C TRP A 67 3.32 -14.65 -3.98
N PHE A 68 4.00 -14.44 -5.11
CA PHE A 68 5.19 -15.22 -5.47
C PHE A 68 6.36 -14.95 -4.52
N ALA A 69 6.62 -13.69 -4.18
CA ALA A 69 7.74 -13.31 -3.32
C ALA A 69 7.58 -13.89 -1.91
N GLY A 70 6.37 -13.92 -1.36
CA GLY A 70 6.11 -14.56 -0.06
C GLY A 70 6.51 -16.04 -0.06
N ALA A 71 6.10 -16.79 -1.10
CA ALA A 71 6.46 -18.20 -1.26
C ALA A 71 7.96 -18.42 -1.50
N LEU A 72 8.60 -17.53 -2.25
CA LEU A 72 10.04 -17.58 -2.54
C LEU A 72 10.88 -17.17 -1.32
N ALA A 73 10.42 -16.23 -0.51
CA ALA A 73 11.09 -15.82 0.72
C ALA A 73 11.20 -16.95 1.73
N ASP A 74 10.21 -17.86 1.77
CA ASP A 74 10.27 -19.07 2.60
C ASP A 74 11.31 -20.07 2.11
N ARG A 75 11.71 -20.04 0.84
CA ARG A 75 12.68 -20.95 0.23
C ARG A 75 14.10 -20.37 0.18
N PHE A 76 14.23 -19.08 -0.17
CA PHE A 76 15.51 -18.44 -0.47
C PHE A 76 16.02 -17.53 0.66
N GLY A 77 15.20 -17.26 1.68
CA GLY A 77 15.50 -16.35 2.77
C GLY A 77 14.83 -14.98 2.63
N ARG A 78 14.55 -14.34 3.76
CA ARG A 78 13.83 -13.06 3.80
C ARG A 78 14.69 -11.90 3.28
N VAL A 79 15.93 -11.82 3.77
CA VAL A 79 16.85 -10.73 3.39
C VAL A 79 17.20 -10.81 1.91
N ARG A 80 17.45 -12.03 1.41
CA ARG A 80 17.79 -12.24 0.00
C ARG A 80 16.63 -11.87 -0.92
N MET A 81 15.39 -12.25 -0.57
CA MET A 81 14.20 -11.89 -1.35
C MET A 81 13.92 -10.39 -1.33
N LEU A 82 14.13 -9.73 -0.18
CA LEU A 82 14.03 -8.27 -0.09
C LEU A 82 15.02 -7.59 -1.03
N GLN A 83 16.26 -8.05 -1.08
CA GLN A 83 17.31 -7.52 -1.98
C GLN A 83 16.93 -7.69 -3.46
N ILE A 84 16.45 -8.88 -3.83
CA ILE A 84 16.04 -9.17 -5.21
C ILE A 84 14.86 -8.27 -5.61
N ALA A 85 13.87 -8.12 -4.74
CA ALA A 85 12.68 -7.29 -4.99
C ALA A 85 13.07 -5.82 -5.22
N ILE A 86 13.88 -5.24 -4.32
CA ILE A 86 14.34 -3.84 -4.43
C ILE A 86 15.18 -3.64 -5.70
N LEU A 87 16.13 -4.52 -5.98
CA LEU A 87 16.96 -4.41 -7.17
C LEU A 87 16.12 -4.51 -8.46
N TRP A 88 15.18 -5.44 -8.48
CA TRP A 88 14.29 -5.66 -9.63
C TRP A 88 13.48 -4.40 -9.93
N TYR A 89 12.71 -3.89 -8.98
CA TYR A 89 11.88 -2.72 -9.27
C TYR A 89 12.72 -1.48 -9.57
N SER A 90 13.86 -1.28 -8.91
CA SER A 90 14.76 -0.14 -9.17
C SER A 90 15.30 -0.14 -10.60
N VAL A 91 15.71 -1.30 -11.11
CA VAL A 91 16.19 -1.44 -12.50
C VAL A 91 15.06 -1.13 -13.49
N PHE A 92 13.86 -1.67 -13.28
CA PHE A 92 12.75 -1.41 -14.20
C PHE A 92 12.24 0.03 -14.10
N THR A 93 12.28 0.66 -12.92
CA THR A 93 12.02 2.10 -12.79
C THR A 93 13.03 2.92 -13.58
N PHE A 94 14.31 2.64 -13.43
CA PHE A 94 15.36 3.33 -14.20
C PHE A 94 15.15 3.17 -15.71
N LEU A 95 14.82 1.98 -16.17
CA LEU A 95 14.52 1.69 -17.58
C LEU A 95 13.30 2.45 -18.09
N CYS A 96 12.28 2.73 -17.25
CA CYS A 96 11.14 3.55 -17.66
C CYS A 96 11.55 4.94 -18.15
N GLY A 97 12.65 5.51 -17.66
CA GLY A 97 13.20 6.78 -18.14
C GLY A 97 13.67 6.77 -19.60
N PHE A 98 13.89 5.60 -20.20
CA PHE A 98 14.28 5.44 -21.61
C PHE A 98 13.11 5.08 -22.52
N ALA A 99 11.90 4.89 -21.99
CA ALA A 99 10.74 4.59 -22.80
C ALA A 99 10.45 5.69 -23.84
N GLN A 100 10.09 5.26 -25.06
CA GLN A 100 9.81 6.13 -26.19
C GLN A 100 8.32 6.20 -26.56
N ASN A 101 7.54 5.25 -26.07
CA ASN A 101 6.11 5.11 -26.39
C ASN A 101 5.35 4.41 -25.25
N PHE A 102 4.03 4.36 -25.42
CA PHE A 102 3.10 3.72 -24.48
C PHE A 102 3.46 2.26 -24.20
N GLU A 103 3.69 1.45 -25.26
CA GLU A 103 3.90 0.02 -25.15
C GLU A 103 5.13 -0.31 -24.30
N GLN A 104 6.24 0.41 -24.55
CA GLN A 104 7.46 0.23 -23.76
C GLN A 104 7.24 0.56 -22.30
N LEU A 105 6.61 1.70 -22.01
CA LEU A 105 6.34 2.12 -20.63
C LEU A 105 5.35 1.15 -19.95
N PHE A 106 4.32 0.67 -20.65
CA PHE A 106 3.36 -0.30 -20.13
C PHE A 106 4.04 -1.62 -19.74
N ILE A 107 4.90 -2.16 -20.60
CA ILE A 107 5.64 -3.40 -20.34
C ILE A 107 6.62 -3.19 -19.16
N LEU A 108 7.39 -2.11 -19.17
CA LEU A 108 8.37 -1.82 -18.12
C LEU A 108 7.68 -1.62 -16.76
N ARG A 109 6.55 -0.92 -16.71
CA ARG A 109 5.76 -0.73 -15.49
C ARG A 109 5.08 -2.02 -15.03
N GLY A 110 4.69 -2.89 -15.96
CA GLY A 110 4.20 -4.23 -15.63
C GLY A 110 5.28 -5.10 -14.99
N LEU A 111 6.49 -5.11 -15.57
CA LEU A 111 7.64 -5.84 -15.02
C LEU A 111 8.12 -5.25 -13.69
N HIS A 112 8.14 -3.93 -13.57
CA HIS A 112 8.39 -3.24 -12.31
C HIS A 112 7.47 -3.73 -11.20
N GLY A 113 6.16 -3.82 -11.48
CA GLY A 113 5.18 -4.27 -10.50
C GLY A 113 5.49 -5.64 -9.91
N LEU A 114 5.97 -6.60 -10.69
CA LEU A 114 6.32 -7.94 -10.19
C LEU A 114 7.35 -7.91 -9.05
N GLY A 115 8.36 -7.04 -9.14
CA GLY A 115 9.34 -6.89 -8.06
C GLY A 115 8.79 -6.11 -6.86
N PHE A 116 8.05 -5.04 -7.17
CA PHE A 116 7.49 -4.14 -6.18
C PHE A 116 6.63 -4.84 -5.11
N GLY A 117 5.77 -5.79 -5.51
CA GLY A 117 4.89 -6.49 -4.56
C GLY A 117 5.61 -7.36 -3.53
N GLY A 118 6.86 -7.75 -3.79
CA GLY A 118 7.62 -8.65 -2.92
C GLY A 118 8.19 -7.99 -1.66
N GLU A 119 8.40 -6.69 -1.69
CA GLU A 119 9.09 -6.00 -0.60
C GLU A 119 8.26 -5.93 0.68
N TRP A 120 7.02 -5.46 0.60
CA TRP A 120 6.18 -5.28 1.78
C TRP A 120 5.98 -6.56 2.58
N ALA A 121 5.67 -7.66 1.89
CA ALA A 121 5.46 -8.95 2.54
C ALA A 121 6.71 -9.44 3.27
N THR A 122 7.88 -9.28 2.63
CA THR A 122 9.16 -9.75 3.14
C THR A 122 9.69 -8.87 4.28
N GLY A 123 9.59 -7.53 4.14
CA GLY A 123 10.06 -6.58 5.14
C GLY A 123 9.25 -6.62 6.44
N ALA A 124 7.92 -6.75 6.36
CA ALA A 124 7.07 -6.86 7.54
C ALA A 124 7.34 -8.15 8.34
N VAL A 125 7.55 -9.27 7.66
CA VAL A 125 7.91 -10.55 8.30
C VAL A 125 9.29 -10.45 8.94
N LEU A 126 10.30 -9.95 8.22
CA LEU A 126 11.66 -9.78 8.73
C LEU A 126 11.68 -8.93 10.01
N MET A 127 10.97 -7.80 10.01
CA MET A 127 10.89 -6.94 11.20
C MET A 127 10.21 -7.66 12.36
N GLY A 128 9.12 -8.39 12.11
CA GLY A 128 8.39 -9.15 13.13
C GLY A 128 9.19 -10.31 13.73
N GLU A 129 10.12 -10.91 12.97
CA GLU A 129 11.00 -12.00 13.42
C GLU A 129 12.21 -11.48 14.23
N VAL A 130 12.73 -10.30 13.93
CA VAL A 130 13.99 -9.79 14.54
C VAL A 130 13.74 -8.99 15.81
N ILE A 131 12.63 -8.21 15.86
CA ILE A 131 12.37 -7.35 17.01
C ILE A 131 11.79 -8.13 18.19
N ARG A 132 12.23 -7.79 19.40
CA ARG A 132 11.69 -8.37 20.64
C ARG A 132 10.19 -8.15 20.78
N ASP A 133 9.48 -9.12 21.36
CA ASP A 133 8.02 -9.12 21.51
C ASP A 133 7.48 -7.84 22.15
N LYS A 134 8.18 -7.33 23.18
CA LYS A 134 7.86 -6.08 23.87
C LYS A 134 7.74 -4.87 22.94
N TYR A 135 8.48 -4.84 21.83
CA TYR A 135 8.56 -3.70 20.91
C TYR A 135 7.99 -4.02 19.53
N ARG A 136 7.46 -5.24 19.29
CA ARG A 136 6.98 -5.69 17.98
C ARG A 136 5.97 -4.72 17.35
N GLY A 137 4.94 -4.33 18.08
CA GLY A 137 3.94 -3.39 17.58
C GLY A 137 4.52 -2.01 17.25
N ARG A 138 5.44 -1.51 18.09
CA ARG A 138 6.09 -0.20 17.88
C ARG A 138 7.06 -0.23 16.71
N GLY A 139 7.83 -1.31 16.56
CA GLY A 139 8.80 -1.47 15.46
C GLY A 139 8.11 -1.59 14.10
N VAL A 140 7.09 -2.44 13.99
CA VAL A 140 6.30 -2.57 12.77
C VAL A 140 5.56 -1.27 12.46
N GLY A 141 4.98 -0.62 13.47
CA GLY A 141 4.32 0.69 13.30
C GLY A 141 5.29 1.78 12.83
N PHE A 142 6.52 1.80 13.33
CA PHE A 142 7.55 2.72 12.85
C PHE A 142 7.89 2.48 11.38
N VAL A 143 8.08 1.22 10.97
CA VAL A 143 8.34 0.86 9.56
C VAL A 143 7.23 1.38 8.65
N GLN A 144 5.97 1.29 9.07
CA GLN A 144 4.82 1.77 8.28
C GLN A 144 4.84 3.28 8.02
N THR A 145 5.52 4.09 8.85
CA THR A 145 5.65 5.53 8.57
C THR A 145 6.41 5.83 7.29
N GLY A 146 7.25 4.91 6.82
CA GLY A 146 7.94 5.00 5.53
C GLY A 146 6.98 5.18 4.36
N ALA A 147 5.80 4.55 4.40
CA ALA A 147 4.77 4.69 3.38
C ALA A 147 4.24 6.15 3.21
N ALA A 148 4.36 6.98 4.25
CA ALA A 148 4.00 8.39 4.15
C ALA A 148 5.19 9.27 3.75
N VAL A 149 6.39 8.92 4.21
CA VAL A 149 7.62 9.69 3.94
C VAL A 149 8.06 9.54 2.47
N GLY A 150 7.98 8.34 1.91
CA GLY A 150 8.41 8.06 0.53
C GLY A 150 7.73 8.93 -0.53
N PRO A 151 6.39 8.98 -0.59
CA PRO A 151 5.66 9.85 -1.52
C PRO A 151 6.01 11.33 -1.35
N GLY A 152 6.24 11.79 -0.12
CA GLY A 152 6.65 13.16 0.17
C GLY A 152 8.04 13.48 -0.41
N LEU A 153 9.00 12.57 -0.23
CA LEU A 153 10.34 12.70 -0.83
C LEU A 153 10.27 12.71 -2.36
N ALA A 154 9.46 11.82 -2.95
CA ALA A 154 9.25 11.78 -4.40
C ALA A 154 8.67 13.11 -4.92
N ALA A 155 7.73 13.71 -4.19
CA ALA A 155 7.15 15.01 -4.54
C ALA A 155 8.19 16.14 -4.51
N LEU A 156 9.09 16.15 -3.51
CA LEU A 156 10.16 17.14 -3.43
C LEU A 156 11.20 16.95 -4.55
N VAL A 157 11.59 15.72 -4.87
CA VAL A 157 12.48 15.41 -5.98
C VAL A 157 11.83 15.81 -7.32
N TYR A 158 10.54 15.50 -7.51
CA TYR A 158 9.77 15.93 -8.66
C TYR A 158 9.79 17.47 -8.78
N ALA A 159 9.45 18.20 -7.71
CA ALA A 159 9.44 19.65 -7.70
C ALA A 159 10.82 20.23 -8.07
N GLY A 160 11.88 19.67 -7.50
CA GLY A 160 13.26 20.10 -7.75
C GLY A 160 13.71 19.84 -9.18
N LEU A 161 13.48 18.64 -9.73
CA LEU A 161 13.87 18.33 -11.11
C LEU A 161 13.16 19.20 -12.13
N TYR A 162 11.85 19.42 -11.95
CA TYR A 162 11.06 20.27 -12.85
C TYR A 162 11.32 21.78 -12.67
N ALA A 163 11.99 22.19 -11.59
CA ALA A 163 12.43 23.57 -11.42
C ALA A 163 13.72 23.86 -12.20
N VAL A 164 14.60 22.87 -12.43
CA VAL A 164 15.92 23.07 -13.01
C VAL A 164 16.09 22.45 -14.40
N LEU A 165 15.24 21.48 -14.78
CA LEU A 165 15.33 20.79 -16.07
C LEU A 165 14.08 21.09 -16.94
N PRO A 166 14.27 21.13 -18.29
CA PRO A 166 13.12 21.15 -19.20
C PRO A 166 12.21 19.93 -18.97
N GLU A 167 10.89 20.10 -19.09
CA GLU A 167 9.91 19.04 -18.84
C GLU A 167 10.18 17.76 -19.64
N ALA A 168 10.68 17.89 -20.88
CA ALA A 168 11.03 16.76 -21.75
C ALA A 168 12.12 15.85 -21.17
N ILE A 169 12.99 16.38 -20.29
CA ILE A 169 14.07 15.64 -19.62
C ILE A 169 13.68 15.33 -18.18
N ALA A 170 13.00 16.25 -17.50
CA ALA A 170 12.68 16.16 -16.07
C ALA A 170 11.90 14.87 -15.73
N TRP A 171 10.90 14.48 -16.54
CA TRP A 171 10.15 13.25 -16.30
C TRP A 171 11.00 11.99 -16.45
N ARG A 172 11.97 11.98 -17.37
CA ARG A 172 12.94 10.89 -17.52
C ARG A 172 13.90 10.84 -16.34
N ALA A 173 14.44 12.00 -15.94
CA ALA A 173 15.33 12.13 -14.81
C ALA A 173 14.67 11.65 -13.51
N LEU A 174 13.36 11.88 -13.35
CA LEU A 174 12.63 11.39 -12.19
C LEU A 174 12.64 9.84 -12.12
N PHE A 175 12.49 9.14 -13.26
CA PHE A 175 12.65 7.69 -13.31
C PHE A 175 14.10 7.24 -13.12
N TRP A 176 15.09 7.99 -13.62
CA TRP A 176 16.50 7.64 -13.41
C TRP A 176 16.90 7.72 -11.93
N VAL A 177 16.36 8.66 -11.18
CA VAL A 177 16.52 8.71 -9.71
C VAL A 177 15.98 7.44 -9.04
N GLY A 178 15.03 6.75 -9.63
CA GLY A 178 14.49 5.47 -9.17
C GLY A 178 15.50 4.31 -9.12
N ILE A 179 16.76 4.50 -9.59
CA ILE A 179 17.85 3.53 -9.37
C ILE A 179 18.40 3.58 -7.94
N LEU A 180 18.21 4.70 -7.22
CA LEU A 180 18.78 4.90 -5.89
C LEU A 180 18.35 3.84 -4.86
N PRO A 181 17.09 3.36 -4.82
CA PRO A 181 16.71 2.21 -4.00
C PRO A 181 17.59 0.98 -4.23
N GLY A 182 17.99 0.72 -5.48
CA GLY A 182 18.91 -0.39 -5.81
C GLY A 182 20.27 -0.27 -5.14
N LEU A 183 20.79 0.94 -4.95
CA LEU A 183 22.03 1.18 -4.21
C LEU A 183 21.88 0.88 -2.72
N PHE A 184 20.69 1.05 -2.16
CA PHE A 184 20.38 0.72 -0.77
C PHE A 184 20.50 -0.79 -0.50
N VAL A 185 20.29 -1.63 -1.50
CA VAL A 185 20.50 -3.08 -1.42
C VAL A 185 21.93 -3.41 -1.01
N LEU A 186 22.93 -2.65 -1.48
CA LEU A 186 24.33 -2.87 -1.10
C LEU A 186 24.56 -2.68 0.40
N TRP A 187 23.87 -1.69 0.99
CA TRP A 187 23.94 -1.47 2.42
C TRP A 187 23.19 -2.58 3.21
N ILE A 188 22.01 -3.00 2.75
CA ILE A 188 21.26 -4.12 3.36
C ILE A 188 22.13 -5.38 3.37
N ARG A 189 22.77 -5.71 2.25
CA ARG A 189 23.64 -6.89 2.12
C ARG A 189 24.77 -6.91 3.14
N ARG A 190 25.34 -5.74 3.44
CA ARG A 190 26.48 -5.62 4.38
C ARG A 190 26.06 -5.55 5.85
N SER A 191 24.85 -5.10 6.12
CA SER A 191 24.44 -4.65 7.45
C SER A 191 23.46 -5.61 8.15
N ILE A 192 22.76 -6.49 7.39
CA ILE A 192 21.66 -7.30 7.92
C ILE A 192 21.91 -8.77 7.63
N PRO A 193 22.13 -9.59 8.69
CA PRO A 193 22.16 -11.04 8.55
C PRO A 193 20.75 -11.58 8.29
N GLU A 194 20.67 -12.81 7.77
CA GLU A 194 19.40 -13.50 7.60
C GLU A 194 18.71 -13.74 8.97
N SER A 195 17.41 -13.97 8.96
CA SER A 195 16.62 -14.21 10.16
C SER A 195 17.01 -15.56 10.79
N GLU A 196 17.26 -15.58 12.12
CA GLU A 196 17.50 -16.82 12.87
C GLU A 196 16.31 -17.78 12.76
N ALA A 197 15.09 -17.24 12.69
CA ALA A 197 13.89 -18.05 12.47
C ALA A 197 13.90 -18.74 11.10
N PHE A 198 14.62 -18.22 10.12
CA PHE A 198 14.84 -18.88 8.83
C PHE A 198 15.97 -19.91 8.92
N GLU A 199 17.10 -19.56 9.54
CA GLU A 199 18.26 -20.45 9.71
C GLU A 199 17.94 -21.65 10.61
N GLY A 200 17.13 -21.46 11.65
CA GLY A 200 16.67 -22.51 12.56
C GLY A 200 15.54 -23.39 12.04
N ARG A 201 14.91 -23.04 10.92
CA ARG A 201 13.95 -23.92 10.26
C ARG A 201 14.69 -25.01 9.49
N GLY A 202 15.13 -26.05 10.21
CA GLY A 202 15.48 -27.31 9.57
C GLY A 202 14.34 -27.80 8.67
N ALA A 203 14.63 -28.63 7.67
CA ALA A 203 13.75 -29.12 6.61
C ALA A 203 12.43 -29.81 7.06
N GLY A 204 12.02 -29.70 8.31
CA GLY A 204 10.95 -30.46 8.95
C GLY A 204 9.65 -29.72 9.31
N THR A 205 9.55 -28.39 9.14
CA THR A 205 8.24 -27.72 9.35
C THR A 205 7.35 -27.98 8.15
N ALA A 206 6.31 -28.82 8.35
CA ALA A 206 5.31 -29.13 7.34
C ALA A 206 4.74 -27.84 6.72
N LYS A 207 4.96 -27.64 5.42
CA LYS A 207 4.32 -26.56 4.68
C LYS A 207 2.81 -26.79 4.74
N PRO A 208 2.00 -25.74 4.98
CA PRO A 208 0.56 -25.91 4.91
C PRO A 208 0.20 -26.54 3.56
N GLY A 209 -0.52 -27.66 3.60
CA GLY A 209 -0.94 -28.36 2.39
C GLY A 209 -1.81 -27.47 1.53
N ILE A 210 -1.82 -27.67 0.20
CA ILE A 210 -2.67 -26.93 -0.73
C ILE A 210 -4.14 -26.93 -0.27
N GLY A 211 -4.62 -28.02 0.33
CA GLY A 211 -5.97 -28.11 0.90
C GLY A 211 -6.22 -27.11 2.02
N GLN A 212 -5.22 -26.82 2.86
CA GLN A 212 -5.30 -25.82 3.93
C GLN A 212 -5.31 -24.40 3.37
N LEU A 213 -4.53 -24.13 2.33
CA LEU A 213 -4.55 -22.85 1.61
C LEU A 213 -5.92 -22.60 0.95
N LEU A 214 -6.52 -23.64 0.38
CA LEU A 214 -7.82 -23.56 -0.25
C LEU A 214 -8.98 -23.47 0.74
N SER A 215 -8.78 -23.72 2.04
CA SER A 215 -9.85 -23.66 3.04
C SER A 215 -10.38 -22.23 3.26
N ALA A 216 -9.58 -21.20 3.02
CA ALA A 216 -10.02 -19.79 3.02
C ALA A 216 -11.06 -19.49 1.92
N PHE A 217 -11.19 -20.38 0.92
CA PHE A 217 -12.12 -20.25 -0.22
C PHE A 217 -13.26 -21.28 -0.18
N ARG A 218 -13.46 -21.96 0.95
CA ARG A 218 -14.50 -22.99 1.12
C ARG A 218 -15.39 -22.71 2.31
N GLY A 219 -16.64 -23.21 2.23
CA GLY A 219 -17.61 -23.10 3.30
C GLY A 219 -17.87 -21.66 3.75
N PRO A 220 -17.98 -21.41 5.06
CA PRO A 220 -18.31 -20.08 5.60
C PRO A 220 -17.22 -19.03 5.35
N TYR A 221 -15.96 -19.45 5.16
CA TYR A 221 -14.85 -18.53 4.90
C TYR A 221 -14.87 -17.93 3.50
N LEU A 222 -15.50 -18.56 2.51
CA LEU A 222 -15.63 -17.99 1.16
C LEU A 222 -16.35 -16.64 1.20
N TRP A 223 -17.50 -16.56 1.86
CA TRP A 223 -18.25 -15.31 1.96
C TRP A 223 -17.53 -14.24 2.78
N LEU A 224 -16.82 -14.66 3.83
CA LEU A 224 -15.97 -13.75 4.59
C LEU A 224 -14.86 -13.19 3.69
N THR A 225 -14.14 -14.04 2.96
CA THR A 225 -13.06 -13.67 2.04
C THR A 225 -13.56 -12.71 0.95
N ILE A 226 -14.73 -12.96 0.37
CA ILE A 226 -15.35 -12.06 -0.62
C ILE A 226 -15.63 -10.68 0.00
N LYS A 227 -16.31 -10.62 1.15
CA LYS A 227 -16.66 -9.35 1.82
C LYS A 227 -15.40 -8.55 2.20
N VAL A 228 -14.38 -9.21 2.74
CA VAL A 228 -13.11 -8.56 3.11
C VAL A 228 -12.36 -8.08 1.87
N SER A 229 -12.33 -8.88 0.79
CA SER A 229 -11.70 -8.46 -0.47
C SER A 229 -12.40 -7.24 -1.09
N LEU A 230 -13.73 -7.20 -1.07
CA LEU A 230 -14.52 -6.05 -1.55
C LEU A 230 -14.33 -4.81 -0.65
N MET A 231 -14.24 -5.00 0.68
CA MET A 231 -13.90 -3.93 1.61
C MET A 231 -12.53 -3.32 1.28
N VAL A 232 -11.52 -4.18 1.07
CA VAL A 232 -10.16 -3.73 0.71
C VAL A 232 -10.14 -3.09 -0.68
N MET A 233 -10.90 -3.63 -1.65
CA MET A 233 -11.09 -3.01 -2.98
C MET A 233 -11.62 -1.59 -2.84
N GLY A 234 -12.65 -1.36 -2.02
CA GLY A 234 -13.17 -0.03 -1.78
C GLY A 234 -12.15 0.88 -1.09
N ALA A 235 -11.45 0.38 -0.07
CA ALA A 235 -10.43 1.12 0.64
C ALA A 235 -9.27 1.55 -0.28
N GLN A 236 -8.73 0.62 -1.06
CA GLN A 236 -7.61 0.85 -1.98
C GLN A 236 -8.05 1.66 -3.21
N GLY A 237 -9.23 1.34 -3.79
CA GLY A 237 -9.77 2.06 -4.93
C GLY A 237 -9.95 3.55 -4.66
N GLY A 238 -10.43 3.91 -3.45
CA GLY A 238 -10.53 5.31 -3.04
C GLY A 238 -9.18 6.03 -2.95
N VAL A 239 -8.14 5.34 -2.49
CA VAL A 239 -6.77 5.88 -2.47
C VAL A 239 -6.22 6.08 -3.88
N TRP A 240 -6.38 5.07 -4.75
CA TRP A 240 -5.90 5.16 -6.13
C TRP A 240 -6.66 6.21 -6.95
N ALA A 241 -7.97 6.35 -6.72
CA ALA A 241 -8.78 7.38 -7.37
C ALA A 241 -8.24 8.79 -7.11
N VAL A 242 -7.87 9.09 -5.87
CA VAL A 242 -7.36 10.41 -5.48
C VAL A 242 -5.86 10.51 -5.70
N GLY A 243 -5.08 9.60 -5.10
CA GLY A 243 -3.62 9.70 -5.04
C GLY A 243 -2.95 9.65 -6.41
N PHE A 244 -3.45 8.81 -7.32
CA PHE A 244 -2.89 8.69 -8.67
C PHE A 244 -3.22 9.90 -9.56
N TRP A 245 -4.46 10.41 -9.51
CA TRP A 245 -4.90 11.49 -10.40
C TRP A 245 -4.67 12.89 -9.83
N MET A 246 -4.35 13.04 -8.55
CA MET A 246 -4.18 14.35 -7.93
C MET A 246 -3.10 15.22 -8.60
N PRO A 247 -1.90 14.73 -8.96
CA PRO A 247 -0.92 15.53 -9.67
C PRO A 247 -1.44 16.03 -11.03
N THR A 248 -2.16 15.16 -11.77
CA THR A 248 -2.76 15.53 -13.05
C THR A 248 -3.85 16.57 -12.86
N TYR A 249 -4.74 16.42 -11.86
CA TYR A 249 -5.77 17.41 -11.54
C TYR A 249 -5.17 18.78 -11.21
N LEU A 250 -4.14 18.83 -10.37
CA LEU A 250 -3.48 20.07 -9.99
C LEU A 250 -2.84 20.77 -11.20
N ARG A 251 -2.24 20.01 -12.12
CA ARG A 251 -1.62 20.56 -13.32
C ARG A 251 -2.61 20.98 -14.39
N THR A 252 -3.61 20.16 -14.70
CA THR A 252 -4.49 20.35 -15.87
C THR A 252 -5.76 21.14 -15.55
N VAL A 253 -6.29 21.01 -14.32
CA VAL A 253 -7.53 21.68 -13.91
C VAL A 253 -7.26 22.94 -13.09
N ARG A 254 -6.27 22.86 -12.17
CA ARG A 254 -5.88 24.01 -11.33
C ARG A 254 -4.74 24.84 -11.94
N HIS A 255 -4.20 24.42 -13.08
CA HIS A 255 -3.13 25.09 -13.83
C HIS A 255 -1.88 25.43 -13.01
N LEU A 256 -1.56 24.60 -12.01
CA LEU A 256 -0.34 24.76 -11.21
C LEU A 256 0.88 24.33 -12.03
N SER A 257 2.01 25.01 -11.81
CA SER A 257 3.30 24.56 -12.36
C SER A 257 3.69 23.20 -11.74
N ALA A 258 4.59 22.47 -12.39
CA ALA A 258 5.07 21.19 -11.89
C ALA A 258 5.70 21.33 -10.48
N SER A 259 6.51 22.36 -10.24
CA SER A 259 7.15 22.61 -8.95
C SER A 259 6.11 22.88 -7.85
N HIS A 260 5.10 23.71 -8.13
CA HIS A 260 4.00 23.94 -7.18
C HIS A 260 3.20 22.66 -6.94
N THR A 261 2.90 21.89 -7.99
CA THR A 261 2.21 20.58 -7.84
C THR A 261 2.98 19.67 -6.89
N GLY A 262 4.31 19.58 -7.02
CA GLY A 262 5.14 18.80 -6.11
C GLY A 262 5.01 19.28 -4.64
N LEU A 263 5.00 20.59 -4.40
CA LEU A 263 4.78 21.13 -3.06
C LEU A 263 3.40 20.73 -2.48
N TYR A 264 2.34 20.82 -3.30
CA TYR A 264 0.99 20.41 -2.87
C TYR A 264 0.93 18.93 -2.49
N VAL A 265 1.56 18.07 -3.29
CA VAL A 265 1.60 16.64 -3.00
C VAL A 265 2.49 16.32 -1.79
N ALA A 266 3.56 17.07 -1.56
CA ALA A 266 4.35 16.94 -0.33
C ALA A 266 3.52 17.29 0.92
N VAL A 267 2.65 18.30 0.84
CA VAL A 267 1.71 18.64 1.92
C VAL A 267 0.64 17.55 2.11
N LEU A 268 0.14 16.95 1.01
CA LEU A 268 -0.71 15.75 1.10
C LEU A 268 -0.02 14.60 1.86
N ALA A 269 1.28 14.40 1.65
CA ALA A 269 2.04 13.37 2.36
C ALA A 269 2.12 13.61 3.87
N LEU A 270 2.16 14.88 4.33
CA LEU A 270 2.02 15.20 5.75
C LEU A 270 0.66 14.76 6.29
N GLY A 271 -0.42 14.98 5.52
CA GLY A 271 -1.76 14.48 5.86
C GLY A 271 -1.78 12.95 5.99
N SER A 272 -1.05 12.23 5.13
CA SER A 272 -0.93 10.76 5.24
C SER A 272 -0.32 10.34 6.56
N LEU A 273 0.77 10.98 7.00
CA LEU A 273 1.42 10.69 8.27
C LEU A 273 0.46 10.90 9.45
N ILE A 274 -0.25 12.03 9.45
CA ILE A 274 -1.27 12.34 10.46
C ILE A 274 -2.38 11.28 10.40
N GLY A 275 -2.82 10.87 9.22
CA GLY A 275 -3.84 9.85 9.02
C GLY A 275 -3.48 8.51 9.64
N PHE A 276 -2.26 8.01 9.43
CA PHE A 276 -1.78 6.78 10.06
C PHE A 276 -1.78 6.88 11.60
N LEU A 277 -1.33 8.02 12.17
CA LEU A 277 -1.30 8.22 13.61
C LEU A 277 -2.72 8.31 14.20
N CYS A 278 -3.60 9.11 13.59
CA CYS A 278 -5.00 9.21 13.98
C CYS A 278 -5.71 7.85 13.88
N GLY A 279 -5.49 7.12 12.78
CA GLY A 279 -6.08 5.80 12.58
C GLY A 279 -5.69 4.80 13.65
N ALA A 280 -4.43 4.78 14.06
CA ALA A 280 -3.97 3.93 15.15
C ALA A 280 -4.64 4.28 16.47
N TYR A 281 -4.71 5.57 16.82
CA TYR A 281 -5.37 6.04 18.03
C TYR A 281 -6.88 5.72 18.03
N PHE A 282 -7.58 6.05 16.95
CA PHE A 282 -9.01 5.79 16.83
C PHE A 282 -9.35 4.29 16.84
N ALA A 283 -8.52 3.45 16.20
CA ALA A 283 -8.70 2.00 16.22
C ALA A 283 -8.72 1.41 17.63
N ASP A 284 -7.92 1.96 18.54
CA ASP A 284 -7.91 1.53 19.94
C ASP A 284 -9.04 2.20 20.75
N ALA A 285 -9.35 3.48 20.48
CA ALA A 285 -10.33 4.25 21.25
C ALA A 285 -11.78 3.88 20.92
N ILE A 286 -12.15 3.82 19.64
CA ILE A 286 -13.55 3.61 19.19
C ILE A 286 -13.79 2.26 18.49
N GLY A 287 -12.73 1.48 18.22
CA GLY A 287 -12.81 0.18 17.57
C GLY A 287 -12.43 0.23 16.09
N ARG A 288 -12.19 -0.97 15.53
CA ARG A 288 -11.68 -1.10 14.16
C ARG A 288 -12.71 -0.67 13.13
N LYS A 289 -13.93 -1.21 13.24
CA LYS A 289 -15.04 -0.93 12.30
C LYS A 289 -15.44 0.55 12.33
N ALA A 290 -15.55 1.15 13.52
CA ALA A 290 -15.90 2.56 13.66
C ALA A 290 -14.83 3.47 13.04
N THR A 291 -13.54 3.14 13.19
CA THR A 291 -12.43 3.88 12.57
C THR A 291 -12.50 3.82 11.05
N PHE A 292 -12.78 2.65 10.47
CA PHE A 292 -12.98 2.50 9.03
C PHE A 292 -14.16 3.34 8.53
N MET A 293 -15.30 3.28 9.21
CA MET A 293 -16.51 4.05 8.86
C MET A 293 -16.24 5.55 8.91
N THR A 294 -15.62 6.04 9.96
CA THR A 294 -15.23 7.45 10.11
C THR A 294 -14.29 7.87 8.98
N SER A 295 -13.26 7.05 8.68
CA SER A 295 -12.35 7.31 7.56
C SER A 295 -13.08 7.37 6.23
N ALA A 296 -13.99 6.42 5.94
CA ALA A 296 -14.71 6.38 4.67
C ALA A 296 -15.60 7.63 4.47
N VAL A 297 -16.40 7.95 5.49
CA VAL A 297 -17.30 9.12 5.43
C VAL A 297 -16.50 10.42 5.34
N ALA A 298 -15.47 10.57 6.18
CA ALA A 298 -14.59 11.74 6.13
C ALA A 298 -13.89 11.87 4.78
N SER A 299 -13.46 10.74 4.16
CA SER A 299 -12.86 10.74 2.83
C SER A 299 -13.82 11.23 1.76
N ILE A 300 -15.07 10.76 1.75
CA ILE A 300 -16.09 11.21 0.81
C ILE A 300 -16.29 12.72 0.94
N VAL A 301 -16.51 13.19 2.17
CA VAL A 301 -16.73 14.62 2.45
C VAL A 301 -15.52 15.45 2.02
N MET A 302 -14.32 15.04 2.40
CA MET A 302 -13.11 15.81 2.11
C MET A 302 -12.75 15.81 0.63
N VAL A 303 -13.03 14.73 -0.13
CA VAL A 303 -12.85 14.70 -1.58
C VAL A 303 -13.80 15.71 -2.25
N LEU A 304 -15.06 15.73 -1.85
CA LEU A 304 -16.03 16.70 -2.37
C LEU A 304 -15.66 18.14 -2.01
N VAL A 305 -15.25 18.39 -0.78
CA VAL A 305 -14.77 19.71 -0.33
C VAL A 305 -13.55 20.14 -1.15
N TYR A 306 -12.56 19.28 -1.31
CA TYR A 306 -11.31 19.59 -2.04
C TYR A 306 -11.54 19.92 -3.51
N LEU A 307 -12.47 19.22 -4.16
CA LEU A 307 -12.70 19.36 -5.61
C LEU A 307 -13.70 20.44 -5.96
N TYR A 308 -14.70 20.71 -5.11
CA TYR A 308 -15.83 21.57 -5.46
C TYR A 308 -15.94 22.88 -4.68
N VAL A 309 -15.33 22.96 -3.47
CA VAL A 309 -15.38 24.24 -2.73
C VAL A 309 -14.47 25.26 -3.44
N PRO A 310 -14.98 26.46 -3.76
CA PRO A 310 -14.23 27.48 -4.49
C PRO A 310 -13.21 28.19 -3.59
N VAL A 311 -12.17 27.46 -3.19
CA VAL A 311 -11.03 28.02 -2.44
C VAL A 311 -9.90 28.40 -3.38
N GLY A 312 -9.17 29.47 -3.01
CA GLY A 312 -7.93 29.84 -3.69
C GLY A 312 -6.84 28.78 -3.53
N ASN A 313 -5.76 28.91 -4.29
CA ASN A 313 -4.67 27.93 -4.29
C ASN A 313 -4.08 27.71 -2.88
N THR A 314 -3.89 28.76 -2.07
CA THR A 314 -3.41 28.61 -0.69
C THR A 314 -4.36 27.78 0.18
N GLY A 315 -5.68 28.04 0.08
CA GLY A 315 -6.68 27.23 0.79
C GLY A 315 -6.64 25.76 0.36
N LEU A 316 -6.51 25.50 -0.94
CA LEU A 316 -6.40 24.16 -1.50
C LEU A 316 -5.17 23.43 -0.99
N LEU A 317 -4.02 24.10 -0.84
CA LEU A 317 -2.80 23.54 -0.26
C LEU A 317 -3.07 22.99 1.15
N PHE A 318 -3.68 23.78 2.02
CA PHE A 318 -3.95 23.36 3.40
C PHE A 318 -5.07 22.32 3.50
N LEU A 319 -6.06 22.34 2.61
CA LEU A 319 -7.10 21.31 2.51
C LEU A 319 -6.52 19.92 2.16
N GLY A 320 -5.35 19.86 1.58
CA GLY A 320 -4.64 18.61 1.31
C GLY A 320 -4.34 17.79 2.58
N ILE A 321 -4.08 18.47 3.70
CA ILE A 321 -3.79 17.78 4.97
C ILE A 321 -5.00 16.98 5.47
N PRO A 322 -6.18 17.58 5.75
CA PRO A 322 -7.34 16.83 6.21
C PRO A 322 -7.86 15.83 5.17
N LEU A 323 -7.73 16.12 3.87
CA LEU A 323 -8.07 15.17 2.81
C LEU A 323 -7.29 13.88 2.96
N ASN A 324 -5.97 13.96 2.96
CA ASN A 324 -5.14 12.75 3.03
C ASN A 324 -5.16 12.11 4.42
N THR A 325 -5.36 12.87 5.49
CA THR A 325 -5.61 12.35 6.83
C THR A 325 -6.84 11.43 6.83
N ALA A 326 -7.95 11.87 6.26
CA ALA A 326 -9.17 11.06 6.16
C ALA A 326 -8.94 9.79 5.33
N ILE A 327 -8.27 9.92 4.17
CA ILE A 327 -8.04 8.82 3.23
C ILE A 327 -7.10 7.76 3.83
N LEU A 328 -6.05 8.13 4.56
CA LEU A 328 -5.04 7.18 5.04
C LEU A 328 -5.32 6.61 6.44
N MET A 329 -6.22 7.22 7.20
CA MET A 329 -6.59 6.79 8.56
C MET A 329 -7.00 5.31 8.63
N LYS A 330 -7.67 4.79 7.61
CA LYS A 330 -8.15 3.39 7.52
C LYS A 330 -7.06 2.33 7.45
N PHE A 331 -5.82 2.69 7.07
CA PHE A 331 -4.76 1.69 6.91
C PHE A 331 -4.17 1.20 8.23
N ALA A 332 -4.23 2.01 9.28
CA ALA A 332 -3.75 1.59 10.59
C ALA A 332 -4.51 0.38 11.17
N PRO A 333 -5.87 0.38 11.20
CA PRO A 333 -6.64 -0.78 11.66
C PRO A 333 -6.70 -1.94 10.66
N MET A 334 -6.29 -1.78 9.39
CA MET A 334 -6.51 -2.77 8.34
C MET A 334 -5.84 -4.12 8.62
N GLY A 335 -4.59 -4.12 9.01
CA GLY A 335 -3.85 -5.34 9.36
C GLY A 335 -4.49 -6.08 10.56
N PRO A 336 -4.61 -5.44 11.72
CA PRO A 336 -5.28 -6.02 12.89
C PRO A 336 -6.67 -6.53 12.59
N PHE A 337 -7.53 -5.75 11.93
CA PHE A 337 -8.89 -6.15 11.58
C PHE A 337 -8.93 -7.45 10.77
N MET A 338 -8.14 -7.54 9.70
CA MET A 338 -8.07 -8.76 8.88
C MET A 338 -7.51 -9.96 9.67
N THR A 339 -6.53 -9.72 10.55
CA THR A 339 -5.95 -10.75 11.41
C THR A 339 -6.99 -11.31 12.40
N GLU A 340 -7.87 -10.45 12.92
CA GLU A 340 -8.92 -10.78 13.89
C GLU A 340 -10.15 -11.45 13.24
N LEU A 341 -10.21 -11.58 11.91
CA LEU A 341 -11.32 -12.23 11.19
C LEU A 341 -11.06 -13.70 10.82
N TYR A 342 -9.79 -14.13 10.80
CA TYR A 342 -9.43 -15.48 10.35
C TYR A 342 -8.79 -16.29 11.48
N PRO A 343 -9.14 -17.60 11.63
CA PRO A 343 -8.44 -18.49 12.54
C PRO A 343 -6.98 -18.68 12.15
N THR A 344 -6.15 -19.02 13.13
CA THR A 344 -4.69 -19.07 12.99
C THR A 344 -4.23 -19.91 11.80
N ALA A 345 -4.91 -21.05 11.55
CA ALA A 345 -4.57 -21.99 10.49
C ALA A 345 -4.62 -21.40 9.06
N ILE A 346 -5.52 -20.45 8.78
CA ILE A 346 -5.75 -19.88 7.44
C ILE A 346 -5.54 -18.35 7.39
N ARG A 347 -5.14 -17.75 8.52
CA ARG A 347 -5.02 -16.29 8.68
C ARG A 347 -4.10 -15.67 7.64
N GLY A 348 -2.89 -16.20 7.49
CA GLY A 348 -1.92 -15.66 6.53
C GLY A 348 -2.43 -15.72 5.09
N THR A 349 -3.07 -16.82 4.70
CA THR A 349 -3.66 -16.99 3.37
C THR A 349 -4.83 -16.06 3.14
N GLY A 350 -5.79 -16.02 4.08
CA GLY A 350 -6.99 -15.19 3.97
C GLY A 350 -6.63 -13.69 3.92
N GLN A 351 -5.81 -13.22 4.87
CA GLN A 351 -5.38 -11.83 4.91
C GLN A 351 -4.56 -11.43 3.67
N GLY A 352 -3.57 -12.25 3.29
CA GLY A 352 -2.71 -11.98 2.15
C GLY A 352 -3.48 -11.96 0.83
N PHE A 353 -4.43 -12.89 0.66
CA PHE A 353 -5.29 -12.91 -0.51
C PHE A 353 -6.21 -11.69 -0.56
N CYS A 354 -6.97 -11.41 0.50
CA CYS A 354 -7.91 -10.29 0.53
C CYS A 354 -7.21 -8.94 0.28
N TYR A 355 -6.04 -8.74 0.87
CA TYR A 355 -5.28 -7.51 0.67
C TYR A 355 -4.84 -7.35 -0.79
N ASN A 356 -4.20 -8.36 -1.37
CA ASN A 356 -3.68 -8.28 -2.73
C ASN A 356 -4.79 -8.31 -3.79
N ALA A 357 -5.83 -9.12 -3.63
CA ALA A 357 -6.98 -9.15 -4.53
C ALA A 357 -7.73 -7.81 -4.50
N GLY A 358 -8.03 -7.28 -3.30
CA GLY A 358 -8.65 -5.98 -3.16
C GLY A 358 -7.80 -4.84 -3.73
N ARG A 359 -6.48 -4.89 -3.56
CA ARG A 359 -5.53 -3.94 -4.13
C ARG A 359 -5.50 -4.00 -5.66
N ALA A 360 -5.42 -5.20 -6.23
CA ALA A 360 -5.40 -5.41 -7.68
C ALA A 360 -6.69 -4.89 -8.32
N VAL A 361 -7.86 -5.31 -7.81
CA VAL A 361 -9.14 -4.88 -8.37
C VAL A 361 -9.41 -3.41 -8.08
N GLY A 362 -9.04 -2.90 -6.90
CA GLY A 362 -9.15 -1.49 -6.56
C GLY A 362 -8.33 -0.56 -7.47
N SER A 363 -7.22 -1.04 -8.02
CA SER A 363 -6.41 -0.25 -8.95
C SER A 363 -7.10 0.03 -10.30
N VAL A 364 -8.11 -0.76 -10.67
CA VAL A 364 -8.91 -0.55 -11.88
C VAL A 364 -9.60 0.82 -11.87
N PHE A 365 -9.83 1.40 -10.69
CA PHE A 365 -10.37 2.77 -10.58
C PHE A 365 -9.46 3.81 -11.26
N MET A 366 -8.14 3.61 -11.32
CA MET A 366 -7.25 4.50 -12.08
C MET A 366 -7.59 4.51 -13.57
N THR A 367 -7.75 3.33 -14.16
CA THR A 367 -8.15 3.16 -15.57
C THR A 367 -9.56 3.70 -15.79
N ALA A 368 -10.51 3.36 -14.93
CA ALA A 368 -11.91 3.78 -15.06
C ALA A 368 -12.05 5.30 -15.03
N ILE A 369 -11.36 5.99 -14.12
CA ILE A 369 -11.32 7.45 -14.07
C ILE A 369 -10.74 8.02 -15.37
N GLY A 370 -9.62 7.46 -15.84
CA GLY A 370 -8.98 7.92 -17.07
C GLY A 370 -9.90 7.82 -18.29
N PHE A 371 -10.66 6.75 -18.45
CA PHE A 371 -11.65 6.61 -19.53
C PHE A 371 -12.89 7.51 -19.30
N ALA A 372 -13.31 7.69 -18.05
CA ALA A 372 -14.45 8.56 -17.74
C ALA A 372 -14.22 10.03 -18.13
N THR A 373 -12.96 10.47 -18.25
CA THR A 373 -12.66 11.85 -18.68
C THR A 373 -13.09 12.17 -20.11
N VAL A 374 -13.46 11.16 -20.91
CA VAL A 374 -14.04 11.36 -22.24
C VAL A 374 -15.45 11.99 -22.15
N VAL A 375 -16.20 11.68 -21.08
CA VAL A 375 -17.61 12.11 -20.91
C VAL A 375 -17.82 13.08 -19.75
N MET A 376 -16.84 13.25 -18.87
CA MET A 376 -16.94 14.13 -17.70
C MET A 376 -15.60 14.75 -17.32
N PRO A 377 -15.57 15.92 -16.65
CA PRO A 377 -14.33 16.54 -16.16
C PRO A 377 -13.58 15.62 -15.19
N LEU A 378 -12.23 15.67 -15.20
CA LEU A 378 -11.37 14.84 -14.36
C LEU A 378 -11.72 14.95 -12.87
N GLY A 379 -11.99 16.15 -12.34
CA GLY A 379 -12.39 16.32 -10.95
C GLY A 379 -13.69 15.59 -10.62
N THR A 380 -14.68 15.61 -11.52
CA THR A 380 -15.95 14.88 -11.37
C THR A 380 -15.72 13.36 -11.39
N ALA A 381 -14.87 12.87 -12.30
CA ALA A 381 -14.52 11.44 -12.34
C ALA A 381 -13.83 10.99 -11.04
N ILE A 382 -12.86 11.77 -10.52
CA ILE A 382 -12.21 11.49 -9.23
C ILE A 382 -13.26 11.44 -8.09
N ALA A 383 -14.15 12.45 -8.01
CA ALA A 383 -15.18 12.53 -6.98
C ALA A 383 -16.11 11.31 -7.02
N LEU A 384 -16.63 10.99 -8.22
CA LEU A 384 -17.55 9.88 -8.43
C LEU A 384 -16.92 8.53 -8.02
N PHE A 385 -15.79 8.20 -8.61
CA PHE A 385 -15.15 6.89 -8.37
C PHE A 385 -14.58 6.75 -6.95
N SER A 386 -14.08 7.84 -6.36
CA SER A 386 -13.68 7.84 -4.95
C SER A 386 -14.87 7.63 -4.02
N THR A 387 -16.00 8.28 -4.29
CA THR A 387 -17.24 8.10 -3.51
C THR A 387 -17.79 6.69 -3.65
N LEU A 388 -17.82 6.13 -4.86
CA LEU A 388 -18.22 4.74 -5.09
C LEU A 388 -17.32 3.74 -4.34
N ALA A 389 -16.01 3.96 -4.39
CA ALA A 389 -15.04 3.11 -3.71
C ALA A 389 -15.23 3.14 -2.17
N HIS A 390 -15.29 4.34 -1.57
CA HIS A 390 -15.51 4.46 -0.13
C HIS A 390 -16.93 4.00 0.27
N GLY A 391 -17.94 4.22 -0.59
CA GLY A 391 -19.29 3.69 -0.41
C GLY A 391 -19.33 2.17 -0.38
N LEU A 392 -18.62 1.50 -1.31
CA LEU A 392 -18.45 0.04 -1.30
C LEU A 392 -17.81 -0.44 0.01
N MET A 393 -16.76 0.25 0.47
CA MET A 393 -16.13 -0.05 1.76
C MET A 393 -17.14 0.04 2.90
N VAL A 394 -17.95 1.10 2.97
CA VAL A 394 -19.00 1.27 3.98
C VAL A 394 -19.99 0.11 3.94
N VAL A 395 -20.51 -0.24 2.76
CA VAL A 395 -21.46 -1.34 2.61
C VAL A 395 -20.87 -2.66 3.10
N MET A 396 -19.64 -2.97 2.73
CA MET A 396 -19.00 -4.20 3.21
C MET A 396 -18.74 -4.19 4.70
N LEU A 397 -18.39 -3.06 5.30
CA LEU A 397 -18.22 -2.92 6.76
C LEU A 397 -19.54 -3.14 7.51
N LEU A 398 -20.68 -2.74 6.96
CA LEU A 398 -21.98 -3.03 7.58
C LEU A 398 -22.25 -4.54 7.67
N LEU A 399 -21.74 -5.31 6.70
CA LEU A 399 -21.88 -6.77 6.62
C LEU A 399 -20.79 -7.55 7.36
N LEU A 400 -19.74 -6.87 7.87
CA LEU A 400 -18.64 -7.47 8.63
C LEU A 400 -18.84 -7.23 10.13
N PRO A 401 -18.40 -8.15 11.00
CA PRO A 401 -18.49 -7.98 12.45
C PRO A 401 -17.47 -6.96 12.98
N GLU A 402 -17.75 -6.36 14.15
CA GLU A 402 -16.72 -5.64 14.91
C GLU A 402 -15.76 -6.66 15.54
N THR A 403 -14.48 -6.34 15.54
CA THR A 403 -13.42 -7.23 16.05
C THR A 403 -12.78 -6.71 17.34
N ARG A 404 -13.16 -5.53 17.82
CA ARG A 404 -12.61 -4.93 19.05
C ARG A 404 -12.79 -5.89 20.24
N GLY A 405 -11.69 -6.18 20.94
CA GLY A 405 -11.71 -7.02 22.13
C GLY A 405 -11.78 -8.53 21.85
N ARG A 406 -11.82 -8.98 20.59
CA ARG A 406 -11.69 -10.39 20.27
C ARG A 406 -10.27 -10.86 20.54
N THR A 407 -10.11 -11.90 21.31
CA THR A 407 -8.84 -12.58 21.49
C THR A 407 -8.66 -13.63 20.40
N ILE A 408 -7.42 -13.90 20.01
CA ILE A 408 -7.10 -14.93 19.01
C ILE A 408 -7.64 -16.30 19.46
N ALA A 409 -7.62 -16.57 20.76
CA ALA A 409 -8.14 -17.81 21.35
C ALA A 409 -9.68 -17.97 21.16
N SER A 410 -10.45 -16.89 21.16
CA SER A 410 -11.91 -16.96 20.94
C SER A 410 -12.28 -17.37 19.50
N LEU A 411 -11.42 -17.08 18.53
CA LEU A 411 -11.63 -17.47 17.13
C LEU A 411 -11.41 -18.98 16.90
N GLU A 412 -10.60 -19.61 17.72
CA GLU A 412 -10.34 -21.06 17.64
C GLU A 412 -11.50 -21.87 18.22
N THR A 413 -12.21 -21.30 19.20
CA THR A 413 -13.42 -21.93 19.77
C THR A 413 -14.63 -21.81 18.88
N ASP A 414 -14.73 -20.78 18.07
CA ASP A 414 -15.86 -20.50 17.15
C ASP A 414 -15.66 -21.13 15.75
N ALA A 415 -14.50 -21.78 15.50
CA ALA A 415 -14.25 -22.43 14.21
C ALA A 415 -15.22 -23.60 13.96
N PRO A 416 -15.87 -23.67 12.77
CA PRO A 416 -16.72 -24.80 12.43
C PRO A 416 -15.91 -26.09 12.46
N GLY A 417 -16.15 -26.96 13.43
CA GLY A 417 -15.41 -28.21 13.68
C GLY A 417 -14.75 -28.31 15.06
N ALA A 418 -14.63 -27.22 15.81
CA ALA A 418 -14.06 -27.26 17.18
C ALA A 418 -15.00 -27.98 18.19
N ALA A 419 -16.30 -28.04 17.89
CA ALA A 419 -17.28 -28.74 18.72
C ALA A 419 -17.12 -30.28 18.68
N SER A 420 -16.61 -30.83 17.57
CA SER A 420 -16.46 -32.29 17.42
C SER A 420 -15.24 -32.87 18.12
N SER A 421 -14.21 -32.06 18.39
CA SER A 421 -12.99 -32.52 19.08
C SER A 421 -13.14 -32.54 20.60
N ARG A 422 -14.08 -31.80 21.18
CA ARG A 422 -14.35 -31.82 22.64
C ARG A 422 -15.16 -33.05 23.10
N SER A 423 -15.96 -33.65 22.21
CA SER A 423 -16.69 -34.89 22.55
C SER A 423 -15.80 -36.14 22.52
N ALA A 424 -14.64 -36.09 21.86
CA ALA A 424 -13.74 -37.25 21.79
C ALA A 424 -12.74 -37.36 22.97
N VAL A 425 -12.52 -36.27 23.72
CA VAL A 425 -11.56 -36.26 24.86
C VAL A 425 -12.30 -36.52 26.22
N GLY A 426 -13.63 -36.46 26.22
CA GLY A 426 -14.45 -36.71 27.45
C GLY A 426 -14.91 -38.17 27.67
N SER A 427 -14.48 -39.12 26.81
CA SER A 427 -14.89 -40.52 26.87
C SER A 427 -13.71 -41.51 26.97
N SER A 428 -12.60 -41.07 27.54
CA SER A 428 -11.50 -41.99 27.87
C SER A 428 -11.16 -41.95 29.36
#